data_766000ff6620015946f723427f30f9d6
#
_entry.id   766000ff6620015946f723427f30f9d6
#
_cell.length_a   1.000
_cell.length_b   1.000
_cell.length_c   1.000
_cell.angle_alpha   90.00
_cell.angle_beta   90.00
_cell.angle_gamma   90.00
#
_symmetry.space_group_name_H-M   'P 1'
#
loop_
_entity.id
_entity.type
_entity.pdbx_description
1 polymer ?
#
loop_
_entity_poly.entity_id
_entity_poly.type
_entity_poly.pdbx_seq_one_letter_code
_entity_poly.pdbx_strand_id
1 'polypeptide(L)'
;MPTFYVDETGFTGEDLLAADQPIFVQATNDFTASETQKIIDSIFSDVGASELKHNNLSRKPAHRERIVELIRLATSDPKHVATWVAHKEYAAVTLVVEWWIEPLAYQSGLNLYKDGANHAMANMLYMCLQGFWDERFRRKVLLAFQRMFRARTKERFDECRNLIEKAKDAVLLDEYRSEILRYLWPSFELLGFEHVVGLPQHVFDIALPGLVRLGLSWRGKHEGPWEVIHDRSSNMAKQKWLWDMFSSADIEPAQFDGPHGASIFPMNVINTRFADSMAEKQIQLCDLIAGATSASLRLPEGDEYHAKLFDAGIQNLIIDSIWPTPDVSPEELGKAGWDGNKVLEWLSEVAAKKKAPVQG
;
A
#
# COMPACT_ATOMS: atom_id res chain seq x y z
N MET A 1 -13.49 -24.52 2.41
CA MET A 1 -13.52 -23.17 1.82
C MET A 1 -12.17 -22.52 2.10
N PRO A 2 -11.49 -21.94 1.11
CA PRO A 2 -10.22 -21.26 1.33
C PRO A 2 -10.37 -20.10 2.31
N THR A 3 -9.41 -19.96 3.18
CA THR A 3 -9.35 -18.86 4.16
C THR A 3 -7.99 -18.22 4.08
N PHE A 4 -7.94 -16.91 3.90
CA PHE A 4 -6.70 -16.13 3.83
C PHE A 4 -6.51 -15.34 5.10
N TYR A 5 -5.33 -15.51 5.68
CA TYR A 5 -4.92 -14.79 6.88
C TYR A 5 -4.05 -13.61 6.47
N VAL A 6 -4.19 -12.49 7.15
CA VAL A 6 -3.50 -11.24 6.83
C VAL A 6 -2.97 -10.59 8.10
N ASP A 7 -1.73 -10.13 8.03
CA ASP A 7 -1.13 -9.24 9.02
C ASP A 7 -0.19 -8.23 8.34
N GLU A 8 0.12 -7.15 9.04
CA GLU A 8 0.95 -6.08 8.53
C GLU A 8 2.10 -5.70 9.47
N THR A 9 3.15 -5.10 8.91
CA THR A 9 4.22 -4.44 9.67
C THR A 9 4.52 -3.05 9.09
N GLY A 10 5.03 -2.15 9.94
CA GLY A 10 5.31 -0.77 9.55
C GLY A 10 4.07 0.10 9.41
N PHE A 11 2.91 -0.36 9.91
CA PHE A 11 1.67 0.41 9.86
C PHE A 11 1.68 1.56 10.86
N THR A 12 1.44 2.77 10.36
CA THR A 12 1.38 4.00 11.15
C THR A 12 0.12 4.81 10.82
N GLY A 13 -0.90 4.12 10.28
CA GLY A 13 -2.09 4.77 9.74
C GLY A 13 -1.71 5.70 8.58
N GLU A 14 -2.30 6.89 8.58
CA GLU A 14 -2.01 7.93 7.60
C GLU A 14 -0.70 8.71 7.87
N ASP A 15 0.14 8.28 8.82
CA ASP A 15 1.48 8.86 9.02
C ASP A 15 2.52 8.11 8.18
N LEU A 16 2.57 8.44 6.90
CA LEU A 16 3.51 7.82 5.95
C LEU A 16 4.95 8.30 6.13
N LEU A 17 5.16 9.36 6.91
CA LEU A 17 6.47 9.97 7.10
C LEU A 17 7.09 9.66 8.48
N ALA A 18 6.61 8.63 9.18
CA ALA A 18 7.24 8.14 10.39
C ALA A 18 8.65 7.60 10.11
N ALA A 19 9.68 8.24 10.68
CA ALA A 19 11.08 7.98 10.32
C ALA A 19 11.58 6.59 10.72
N ASP A 20 11.02 6.02 11.78
CA ASP A 20 11.37 4.70 12.30
C ASP A 20 10.75 3.55 11.50
N GLN A 21 9.76 3.83 10.67
CA GLN A 21 9.02 2.84 9.89
C GLN A 21 8.83 3.29 8.43
N PRO A 22 9.91 3.33 7.62
CA PRO A 22 9.87 3.83 6.25
C PRO A 22 9.16 2.89 5.26
N ILE A 23 9.03 1.61 5.62
CA ILE A 23 8.42 0.56 4.78
C ILE A 23 7.18 0.02 5.46
N PHE A 24 6.11 -0.12 4.69
CA PHE A 24 4.90 -0.84 5.06
C PHE A 24 4.81 -2.15 4.27
N VAL A 25 4.49 -3.23 4.95
CA VAL A 25 4.32 -4.56 4.34
C VAL A 25 3.05 -5.19 4.86
N GLN A 26 2.24 -5.72 3.96
CA GLN A 26 1.19 -6.68 4.28
C GLN A 26 1.60 -8.06 3.78
N ALA A 27 1.39 -9.08 4.60
CA ALA A 27 1.61 -10.47 4.23
C ALA A 27 0.32 -11.27 4.41
N THR A 28 0.15 -12.27 3.57
CA THR A 28 -0.98 -13.18 3.62
C THR A 28 -0.56 -14.61 3.35
N ASN A 29 -1.26 -15.57 3.97
CA ASN A 29 -1.13 -16.99 3.67
C ASN A 29 -2.51 -17.68 3.74
N ASP A 30 -2.59 -18.90 3.15
CA ASP A 30 -3.78 -19.75 3.17
C ASP A 30 -3.53 -21.10 3.90
N PHE A 31 -2.51 -21.17 4.73
CA PHE A 31 -2.19 -22.39 5.48
C PHE A 31 -3.37 -22.79 6.38
N THR A 32 -3.72 -24.07 6.34
CA THR A 32 -4.66 -24.65 7.30
C THR A 32 -4.08 -24.66 8.71
N ALA A 33 -4.92 -24.80 9.73
CA ALA A 33 -4.47 -24.91 11.12
C ALA A 33 -3.49 -26.09 11.32
N SER A 34 -3.71 -27.20 10.61
CA SER A 34 -2.81 -28.39 10.67
C SER A 34 -1.45 -28.10 10.04
N GLU A 35 -1.41 -27.43 8.88
CA GLU A 35 -0.16 -27.06 8.22
C GLU A 35 0.62 -26.05 9.06
N THR A 36 -0.07 -25.01 9.55
CA THR A 36 0.53 -24.03 10.45
C THR A 36 1.14 -24.67 11.70
N GLN A 37 0.43 -25.59 12.33
CA GLN A 37 0.96 -26.30 13.51
C GLN A 37 2.21 -27.11 13.15
N LYS A 38 2.22 -27.81 12.02
CA LYS A 38 3.42 -28.53 11.54
C LYS A 38 4.59 -27.60 11.27
N ILE A 39 4.35 -26.43 10.66
CA ILE A 39 5.39 -25.42 10.43
C ILE A 39 5.97 -24.95 11.77
N ILE A 40 5.12 -24.62 12.74
CA ILE A 40 5.56 -24.17 14.07
C ILE A 40 6.35 -25.26 14.78
N ASP A 41 5.86 -26.50 14.79
CA ASP A 41 6.53 -27.62 15.47
C ASP A 41 7.86 -27.99 14.82
N SER A 42 8.01 -27.83 13.49
CA SER A 42 9.23 -28.14 12.79
C SER A 42 10.29 -27.02 12.88
N ILE A 43 9.86 -25.76 12.75
CA ILE A 43 10.79 -24.63 12.64
C ILE A 43 10.99 -23.92 13.98
N PHE A 44 9.96 -23.81 14.81
CA PHE A 44 9.96 -22.98 16.02
C PHE A 44 9.80 -23.77 17.32
N SER A 45 10.02 -25.09 17.31
CA SER A 45 9.86 -25.96 18.50
C SER A 45 10.76 -25.59 19.68
N ASP A 46 11.89 -24.96 19.41
CA ASP A 46 12.85 -24.48 20.41
C ASP A 46 12.60 -23.03 20.88
N VAL A 47 11.58 -22.40 20.32
CA VAL A 47 11.21 -21.01 20.65
C VAL A 47 10.17 -21.03 21.78
N GLY A 48 10.59 -20.74 23.01
CA GLY A 48 9.72 -20.72 24.19
C GLY A 48 8.81 -19.48 24.30
N ALA A 49 8.39 -18.87 23.17
CA ALA A 49 7.49 -17.72 23.15
C ALA A 49 6.05 -18.19 23.07
N SER A 50 5.15 -17.52 23.82
CA SER A 50 3.71 -17.75 23.74
C SER A 50 3.10 -17.27 22.42
N GLU A 51 3.76 -16.31 21.77
CA GLU A 51 3.38 -15.72 20.50
C GLU A 51 4.63 -15.48 19.64
N LEU A 52 4.59 -15.89 18.39
CA LEU A 52 5.68 -15.67 17.43
C LEU A 52 5.50 -14.27 16.81
N LYS A 53 6.35 -13.32 17.20
CA LYS A 53 6.39 -11.96 16.65
C LYS A 53 7.76 -11.66 16.07
N HIS A 54 7.82 -11.18 14.83
CA HIS A 54 9.08 -10.84 14.16
C HIS A 54 9.94 -9.88 14.98
N ASN A 55 9.36 -8.82 15.51
CA ASN A 55 10.07 -7.82 16.31
C ASN A 55 10.74 -8.39 17.58
N ASN A 56 10.24 -9.51 18.11
CA ASN A 56 10.82 -10.18 19.26
C ASN A 56 11.87 -11.21 18.83
N LEU A 57 11.55 -12.00 17.83
CA LEU A 57 12.42 -13.10 17.37
C LEU A 57 13.66 -12.57 16.64
N SER A 58 13.52 -11.56 15.80
CA SER A 58 14.63 -11.01 15.02
C SER A 58 15.75 -10.36 15.85
N ARG A 59 15.55 -10.18 17.16
CA ARG A 59 16.60 -9.70 18.09
C ARG A 59 17.68 -10.74 18.39
N LYS A 60 17.37 -12.03 18.21
CA LYS A 60 18.31 -13.13 18.52
C LYS A 60 18.78 -13.81 17.23
N PRO A 61 20.10 -13.93 16.98
CA PRO A 61 20.61 -14.56 15.76
C PRO A 61 20.03 -15.96 15.50
N ALA A 62 19.94 -16.81 16.52
CA ALA A 62 19.36 -18.15 16.38
C ALA A 62 17.91 -18.14 15.91
N HIS A 63 17.10 -17.17 16.35
CA HIS A 63 15.72 -17.05 15.89
C HIS A 63 15.62 -16.43 14.49
N ARG A 64 16.58 -15.59 14.06
CA ARG A 64 16.68 -15.13 12.67
C ARG A 64 16.82 -16.30 11.71
N GLU A 65 17.63 -17.31 12.06
CA GLU A 65 17.77 -18.54 11.25
C GLU A 65 16.42 -19.27 11.09
N ARG A 66 15.60 -19.34 12.15
CA ARG A 66 14.26 -19.91 12.06
C ARG A 66 13.35 -19.13 11.14
N ILE A 67 13.42 -17.79 11.18
CA ILE A 67 12.67 -16.95 10.24
C ILE A 67 13.14 -17.18 8.80
N VAL A 68 14.46 -17.27 8.55
CA VAL A 68 15.00 -17.58 7.23
C VAL A 68 14.52 -18.95 6.74
N GLU A 69 14.44 -19.94 7.62
CA GLU A 69 13.90 -21.27 7.31
C GLU A 69 12.41 -21.22 6.91
N LEU A 70 11.60 -20.42 7.64
CA LEU A 70 10.21 -20.14 7.26
C LEU A 70 10.13 -19.51 5.87
N ILE A 71 10.98 -18.54 5.55
CA ILE A 71 11.00 -17.92 4.23
C ILE A 71 11.38 -18.92 3.13
N ARG A 72 12.37 -19.79 3.34
CA ARG A 72 12.69 -20.86 2.40
C ARG A 72 11.52 -21.80 2.16
N LEU A 73 10.79 -22.15 3.23
CA LEU A 73 9.58 -22.95 3.11
C LEU A 73 8.52 -22.22 2.25
N ALA A 74 8.24 -20.95 2.56
CA ALA A 74 7.25 -20.16 1.84
C ALA A 74 7.61 -19.95 0.36
N THR A 75 8.89 -19.78 0.04
CA THR A 75 9.38 -19.59 -1.34
C THR A 75 9.49 -20.90 -2.13
N SER A 76 9.55 -22.04 -1.46
CA SER A 76 9.55 -23.36 -2.13
C SER A 76 8.20 -23.70 -2.77
N ASP A 77 7.09 -23.16 -2.23
CA ASP A 77 5.75 -23.23 -2.81
C ASP A 77 5.04 -21.87 -2.64
N PRO A 78 5.37 -20.88 -3.49
CA PRO A 78 4.92 -19.49 -3.31
C PRO A 78 3.43 -19.28 -3.55
N LYS A 79 2.70 -20.32 -3.98
CA LYS A 79 1.25 -20.22 -4.16
C LYS A 79 0.50 -19.97 -2.85
N HIS A 80 1.06 -20.36 -1.70
CA HIS A 80 0.45 -20.26 -0.37
C HIS A 80 0.73 -18.95 0.37
N VAL A 81 1.63 -18.13 -0.15
CA VAL A 81 2.07 -16.88 0.51
C VAL A 81 2.15 -15.77 -0.50
N ALA A 82 1.77 -14.58 -0.08
CA ALA A 82 1.98 -13.37 -0.87
C ALA A 82 2.27 -12.18 0.06
N THR A 83 3.10 -11.26 -0.40
CA THR A 83 3.33 -9.98 0.27
C THR A 83 3.12 -8.82 -0.69
N TRP A 84 2.68 -7.70 -0.14
CA TRP A 84 2.62 -6.42 -0.80
C TRP A 84 3.42 -5.40 0.00
N VAL A 85 4.16 -4.53 -0.67
CA VAL A 85 5.08 -3.60 -0.02
C VAL A 85 4.88 -2.16 -0.48
N ALA A 86 5.12 -1.20 0.42
CA ALA A 86 5.14 0.22 0.07
C ALA A 86 6.31 0.95 0.73
N HIS A 87 7.05 1.73 -0.09
CA HIS A 87 7.96 2.74 0.38
C HIS A 87 7.16 3.98 0.78
N LYS A 88 7.03 4.26 2.08
CA LYS A 88 6.02 5.20 2.59
C LYS A 88 6.24 6.65 2.15
N GLU A 89 7.50 7.13 2.05
CA GLU A 89 7.76 8.48 1.52
C GLU A 89 7.36 8.59 0.04
N TYR A 90 7.65 7.56 -0.75
CA TYR A 90 7.20 7.51 -2.14
C TYR A 90 5.67 7.42 -2.23
N ALA A 91 5.03 6.61 -1.40
CA ALA A 91 3.58 6.56 -1.32
C ALA A 91 2.96 7.94 -0.97
N ALA A 92 3.59 8.72 -0.08
CA ALA A 92 3.15 10.08 0.18
C ALA A 92 3.25 10.97 -1.07
N VAL A 93 4.28 10.81 -1.90
CA VAL A 93 4.42 11.52 -3.18
C VAL A 93 3.36 11.07 -4.18
N THR A 94 3.09 9.76 -4.31
CA THR A 94 2.03 9.26 -5.20
C THR A 94 0.67 9.83 -4.82
N LEU A 95 0.37 9.95 -3.52
CA LEU A 95 -0.89 10.54 -3.04
C LEU A 95 -0.95 12.06 -3.25
N VAL A 96 0.18 12.77 -3.27
CA VAL A 96 0.21 14.19 -3.70
C VAL A 96 -0.09 14.29 -5.19
N VAL A 97 0.44 13.38 -6.02
CA VAL A 97 0.08 13.36 -7.45
C VAL A 97 -1.40 13.07 -7.62
N GLU A 98 -1.91 12.05 -6.97
CA GLU A 98 -3.30 11.58 -7.04
C GLU A 98 -4.32 12.64 -6.62
N TRP A 99 -4.10 13.29 -5.47
CA TRP A 99 -5.08 14.17 -4.86
C TRP A 99 -4.83 15.66 -5.09
N TRP A 100 -3.69 16.02 -5.69
CA TRP A 100 -3.32 17.42 -5.85
C TRP A 100 -2.97 17.82 -7.28
N ILE A 101 -2.30 16.95 -8.03
CA ILE A 101 -1.88 17.24 -9.41
C ILE A 101 -2.90 16.70 -10.40
N GLU A 102 -3.30 15.45 -10.26
CA GLU A 102 -4.22 14.76 -11.17
C GLU A 102 -5.58 15.48 -11.31
N PRO A 103 -6.27 15.91 -10.23
CA PRO A 103 -7.56 16.57 -10.38
C PRO A 103 -7.48 17.86 -11.22
N LEU A 104 -6.38 18.60 -11.12
CA LEU A 104 -6.16 19.77 -11.94
C LEU A 104 -5.88 19.40 -13.40
N ALA A 105 -5.06 18.37 -13.63
CA ALA A 105 -4.80 17.85 -14.97
C ALA A 105 -6.10 17.38 -15.65
N TYR A 106 -6.93 16.64 -14.92
CA TYR A 106 -8.23 16.17 -15.40
C TYR A 106 -9.18 17.33 -15.77
N GLN A 107 -9.29 18.37 -14.93
CA GLN A 107 -10.07 19.58 -15.24
C GLN A 107 -9.53 20.33 -16.47
N SER A 108 -8.25 20.18 -16.77
CA SER A 108 -7.59 20.73 -17.96
C SER A 108 -7.70 19.81 -19.19
N GLY A 109 -8.42 18.68 -19.11
CA GLY A 109 -8.62 17.74 -20.19
C GLY A 109 -7.49 16.69 -20.34
N LEU A 110 -6.57 16.60 -19.36
CA LEU A 110 -5.49 15.62 -19.36
C LEU A 110 -5.83 14.48 -18.40
N ASN A 111 -5.91 13.26 -18.94
CA ASN A 111 -6.11 12.06 -18.13
C ASN A 111 -4.75 11.41 -17.81
N LEU A 112 -4.26 11.61 -16.58
CA LEU A 112 -2.98 11.04 -16.14
C LEU A 112 -3.03 9.52 -15.94
N TYR A 113 -4.20 8.91 -15.75
CA TYR A 113 -4.31 7.45 -15.62
C TYR A 113 -4.16 6.75 -16.96
N LYS A 114 -4.43 7.45 -18.04
CA LYS A 114 -4.18 6.92 -19.36
C LYS A 114 -2.68 6.81 -19.59
N ASP A 115 -2.26 5.68 -20.09
CA ASP A 115 -0.87 5.44 -20.49
C ASP A 115 0.18 5.55 -19.35
N GLY A 116 -0.24 5.40 -18.07
CA GLY A 116 0.67 5.38 -16.91
C GLY A 116 1.32 6.74 -16.55
N ALA A 117 0.75 7.84 -17.04
CA ALA A 117 1.33 9.17 -16.80
C ALA A 117 1.32 9.57 -15.32
N ASN A 118 0.37 9.08 -14.51
CA ASN A 118 0.36 9.27 -13.06
C ASN A 118 1.57 8.62 -12.38
N HIS A 119 1.96 7.42 -12.78
CA HIS A 119 3.16 6.74 -12.27
C HIS A 119 4.44 7.46 -12.71
N ALA A 120 4.52 7.86 -13.99
CA ALA A 120 5.65 8.64 -14.50
C ALA A 120 5.82 9.96 -13.73
N MET A 121 4.71 10.67 -13.48
CA MET A 121 4.69 11.90 -12.69
C MET A 121 5.15 11.66 -11.25
N ALA A 122 4.70 10.58 -10.61
CA ALA A 122 5.09 10.24 -9.24
C ALA A 122 6.60 9.91 -9.16
N ASN A 123 7.12 9.10 -10.08
CA ASN A 123 8.55 8.78 -10.15
C ASN A 123 9.39 10.04 -10.40
N MET A 124 9.01 10.86 -11.39
CA MET A 124 9.69 12.12 -11.70
C MET A 124 9.69 13.06 -10.49
N LEU A 125 8.51 13.28 -9.88
CA LEU A 125 8.38 14.15 -8.72
C LEU A 125 9.23 13.65 -7.55
N TYR A 126 9.20 12.36 -7.25
CA TYR A 126 10.00 11.76 -6.19
C TYR A 126 11.50 11.96 -6.43
N MET A 127 12.00 11.64 -7.64
CA MET A 127 13.41 11.81 -7.99
C MET A 127 13.84 13.28 -7.93
N CYS A 128 13.01 14.20 -8.42
CA CYS A 128 13.29 15.63 -8.34
C CYS A 128 13.33 16.12 -6.88
N LEU A 129 12.40 15.66 -6.03
CA LEU A 129 12.41 15.99 -4.60
C LEU A 129 13.66 15.44 -3.90
N GLN A 130 14.13 14.25 -4.29
CA GLN A 130 15.37 13.67 -3.74
C GLN A 130 16.64 14.38 -4.26
N GLY A 131 16.66 14.73 -5.54
CA GLY A 131 17.86 15.27 -6.18
C GLY A 131 18.08 16.79 -5.96
N PHE A 132 17.00 17.57 -5.85
CA PHE A 132 17.10 19.04 -5.83
C PHE A 132 16.78 19.68 -4.48
N TRP A 133 16.09 19.00 -3.58
CA TRP A 133 15.77 19.52 -2.27
C TRP A 133 16.54 18.80 -1.16
N ASP A 134 17.04 19.57 -0.18
CA ASP A 134 17.60 18.96 1.01
C ASP A 134 16.52 18.15 1.78
N GLU A 135 16.95 17.11 2.48
CA GLU A 135 16.07 16.17 3.16
C GLU A 135 15.11 16.87 4.13
N ARG A 136 15.61 17.86 4.88
CA ARG A 136 14.83 18.59 5.88
C ARG A 136 13.69 19.37 5.23
N PHE A 137 13.96 20.05 4.12
CA PHE A 137 12.97 20.85 3.41
C PHE A 137 11.95 19.95 2.70
N ARG A 138 12.42 18.91 2.00
CA ARG A 138 11.58 17.92 1.34
C ARG A 138 10.59 17.31 2.34
N ARG A 139 11.10 16.81 3.48
CA ARG A 139 10.28 16.23 4.52
C ARG A 139 9.26 17.24 5.09
N LYS A 140 9.66 18.51 5.26
CA LYS A 140 8.77 19.57 5.73
C LYS A 140 7.60 19.79 4.76
N VAL A 141 7.84 19.78 3.45
CA VAL A 141 6.81 19.94 2.43
C VAL A 141 5.85 18.73 2.43
N LEU A 142 6.38 17.51 2.39
CA LEU A 142 5.55 16.31 2.41
C LEU A 142 4.70 16.21 3.69
N LEU A 143 5.27 16.57 4.86
CA LEU A 143 4.51 16.65 6.12
C LEU A 143 3.41 17.71 6.08
N ALA A 144 3.62 18.83 5.39
CA ALA A 144 2.60 19.86 5.25
C ALA A 144 1.42 19.34 4.40
N PHE A 145 1.69 18.65 3.28
CA PHE A 145 0.65 17.98 2.48
C PHE A 145 -0.09 16.90 3.30
N GLN A 146 0.64 16.02 3.96
CA GLN A 146 0.03 14.98 4.79
C GLN A 146 -0.90 15.58 5.86
N ARG A 147 -0.48 16.64 6.56
CA ARG A 147 -1.30 17.32 7.56
C ARG A 147 -2.52 18.01 6.95
N MET A 148 -2.35 18.64 5.79
CA MET A 148 -3.44 19.28 5.05
C MET A 148 -4.52 18.27 4.67
N PHE A 149 -4.15 17.17 4.06
CA PHE A 149 -5.10 16.14 3.63
C PHE A 149 -5.76 15.38 4.79
N ARG A 150 -5.07 15.18 5.91
CA ARG A 150 -5.62 14.52 7.09
C ARG A 150 -6.57 15.42 7.88
N ALA A 151 -6.15 16.66 8.14
CA ALA A 151 -6.92 17.57 9.00
C ALA A 151 -8.05 18.28 8.26
N ARG A 152 -7.87 18.60 6.96
CA ARG A 152 -8.83 19.30 6.08
C ARG A 152 -9.35 20.60 6.67
N THR A 153 -8.49 21.31 7.37
CA THR A 153 -8.79 22.63 7.95
C THR A 153 -8.15 23.73 7.13
N LYS A 154 -8.80 24.89 7.14
CA LYS A 154 -8.28 26.07 6.44
C LYS A 154 -6.88 26.47 6.94
N GLU A 155 -6.63 26.30 8.23
CA GLU A 155 -5.33 26.54 8.85
C GLU A 155 -4.22 25.67 8.21
N ARG A 156 -4.44 24.35 8.09
CA ARG A 156 -3.46 23.44 7.49
C ARG A 156 -3.30 23.64 5.99
N PHE A 157 -4.36 24.02 5.31
CA PHE A 157 -4.28 24.43 3.92
C PHE A 157 -3.39 25.66 3.76
N ASP A 158 -3.64 26.72 4.55
CA ASP A 158 -2.86 27.96 4.49
C ASP A 158 -1.39 27.74 4.91
N GLU A 159 -1.12 26.89 5.90
CA GLU A 159 0.26 26.50 6.27
C GLU A 159 0.99 25.85 5.08
N CYS A 160 0.35 24.89 4.41
CA CYS A 160 0.94 24.20 3.27
C CYS A 160 1.15 25.18 2.11
N ARG A 161 0.15 25.97 1.76
CA ARG A 161 0.20 27.01 0.71
C ARG A 161 1.35 27.99 0.97
N ASN A 162 1.42 28.58 2.16
CA ASN A 162 2.45 29.56 2.53
C ASN A 162 3.85 28.94 2.50
N LEU A 163 4.00 27.65 2.82
CA LEU A 163 5.28 26.96 2.71
C LEU A 163 5.74 26.85 1.26
N ILE A 164 4.84 26.44 0.35
CA ILE A 164 5.13 26.33 -1.08
C ILE A 164 5.37 27.70 -1.70
N GLU A 165 4.58 28.71 -1.33
CA GLU A 165 4.77 30.09 -1.81
C GLU A 165 6.15 30.64 -1.44
N LYS A 166 6.56 30.50 -0.18
CA LYS A 166 7.90 30.89 0.28
C LYS A 166 9.01 30.12 -0.44
N ALA A 167 8.79 28.83 -0.69
CA ALA A 167 9.73 28.03 -1.45
C ALA A 167 9.86 28.53 -2.90
N LYS A 168 8.75 28.85 -3.55
CA LYS A 168 8.71 29.41 -4.90
C LYS A 168 9.50 30.73 -4.97
N ASP A 169 9.28 31.61 -4.02
CA ASP A 169 9.96 32.91 -3.98
C ASP A 169 11.47 32.80 -3.71
N ALA A 170 11.87 31.86 -2.84
CA ALA A 170 13.26 31.59 -2.53
C ALA A 170 14.03 30.93 -3.70
N VAL A 171 13.32 30.30 -4.62
CA VAL A 171 13.87 29.49 -5.72
C VAL A 171 13.92 30.26 -7.05
N LEU A 172 13.59 31.54 -7.09
CA LEU A 172 13.72 32.39 -8.29
C LEU A 172 15.11 32.36 -8.94
N LEU A 173 16.09 31.72 -8.30
CA LEU A 173 17.48 31.59 -8.78
C LEU A 173 17.88 30.17 -9.20
N ASP A 174 17.02 29.16 -9.04
CA ASP A 174 17.30 27.75 -9.35
C ASP A 174 16.23 27.14 -10.23
N GLU A 175 16.54 26.96 -11.51
CA GLU A 175 15.59 26.51 -12.53
C GLU A 175 15.01 25.13 -12.21
N TYR A 176 15.81 24.21 -11.70
CA TYR A 176 15.38 22.83 -11.44
C TYR A 176 14.41 22.72 -10.26
N ARG A 177 14.65 23.50 -9.20
CA ARG A 177 13.72 23.54 -8.05
C ARG A 177 12.40 24.20 -8.42
N SER A 178 12.42 25.18 -9.33
CA SER A 178 11.20 25.86 -9.78
C SER A 178 10.27 24.93 -10.57
N GLU A 179 10.80 23.94 -11.28
CA GLU A 179 9.98 22.96 -12.02
C GLU A 179 9.07 22.19 -11.09
N ILE A 180 9.56 21.71 -9.94
CA ILE A 180 8.71 20.99 -8.96
C ILE A 180 7.55 21.88 -8.51
N LEU A 181 7.81 23.16 -8.28
CA LEU A 181 6.78 24.09 -7.83
C LEU A 181 5.74 24.40 -8.90
N ARG A 182 6.09 24.30 -10.20
CA ARG A 182 5.15 24.44 -11.31
C ARG A 182 4.06 23.36 -11.30
N TYR A 183 4.35 22.17 -10.77
CA TYR A 183 3.35 21.11 -10.62
C TYR A 183 2.54 21.22 -9.33
N LEU A 184 3.13 21.74 -8.25
CA LEU A 184 2.48 21.82 -6.95
C LEU A 184 1.63 23.08 -6.75
N TRP A 185 2.09 24.22 -7.26
CA TRP A 185 1.50 25.54 -7.00
C TRP A 185 0.12 25.76 -7.63
N PRO A 186 -0.11 25.44 -8.92
CA PRO A 186 -1.37 25.79 -9.58
C PRO A 186 -2.62 25.25 -8.88
N SER A 187 -2.52 24.09 -8.25
CA SER A 187 -3.64 23.48 -7.53
C SER A 187 -4.08 24.30 -6.30
N PHE A 188 -3.16 25.08 -5.68
CA PHE A 188 -3.55 26.00 -4.59
C PHE A 188 -4.42 27.16 -5.09
N GLU A 189 -4.24 27.59 -6.32
CA GLU A 189 -4.99 28.68 -6.93
C GLU A 189 -6.28 28.21 -7.58
N LEU A 190 -6.26 27.05 -8.25
CA LEU A 190 -7.33 26.58 -9.11
C LEU A 190 -8.29 25.60 -8.45
N LEU A 191 -7.79 24.68 -7.62
CA LEU A 191 -8.64 23.75 -6.85
C LEU A 191 -9.06 24.36 -5.51
N GLY A 192 -8.15 25.03 -4.83
CA GLY A 192 -8.40 25.72 -3.58
C GLY A 192 -8.72 24.83 -2.38
N PHE A 193 -9.18 25.45 -1.29
CA PHE A 193 -9.50 24.76 -0.05
C PHE A 193 -10.71 23.83 -0.16
N GLU A 194 -11.70 24.19 -0.96
CA GLU A 194 -12.92 23.39 -1.14
C GLU A 194 -12.63 21.99 -1.68
N HIS A 195 -11.63 21.87 -2.54
CA HIS A 195 -11.16 20.56 -3.01
C HIS A 195 -10.69 19.68 -1.85
N VAL A 196 -9.86 20.23 -0.94
CA VAL A 196 -9.35 19.49 0.23
C VAL A 196 -10.47 19.03 1.15
N VAL A 197 -11.50 19.87 1.35
CA VAL A 197 -12.68 19.51 2.15
C VAL A 197 -13.48 18.38 1.50
N GLY A 198 -13.58 18.39 0.17
CA GLY A 198 -14.33 17.40 -0.61
C GLY A 198 -13.66 16.01 -0.71
N LEU A 199 -12.38 15.89 -0.33
CA LEU A 199 -11.69 14.61 -0.42
C LEU A 199 -12.31 13.53 0.49
N PRO A 200 -12.27 12.25 0.08
CA PRO A 200 -12.68 11.13 0.94
C PRO A 200 -11.90 11.09 2.26
N GLN A 201 -12.46 10.44 3.29
CA GLN A 201 -11.72 10.22 4.53
C GLN A 201 -10.63 9.16 4.32
N HIS A 202 -9.53 9.28 5.07
CA HIS A 202 -8.41 8.34 5.06
C HIS A 202 -7.68 8.23 3.70
N VAL A 203 -7.61 9.32 2.93
CA VAL A 203 -6.92 9.34 1.62
C VAL A 203 -5.40 9.07 1.70
N PHE A 204 -4.81 9.17 2.87
CA PHE A 204 -3.41 8.82 3.13
C PHE A 204 -3.20 7.42 3.72
N ASP A 205 -4.25 6.62 3.82
CA ASP A 205 -4.14 5.23 4.29
C ASP A 205 -3.89 4.29 3.11
N ILE A 206 -2.74 3.63 3.12
CA ILE A 206 -2.29 2.72 2.06
C ILE A 206 -2.59 1.24 2.36
N ALA A 207 -3.18 0.92 3.51
CA ALA A 207 -3.45 -0.48 3.87
C ALA A 207 -4.54 -1.11 2.99
N LEU A 208 -5.60 -0.37 2.68
CA LEU A 208 -6.67 -0.88 1.83
C LEU A 208 -6.21 -1.17 0.39
N PRO A 209 -5.48 -0.29 -0.31
CA PRO A 209 -4.90 -0.62 -1.62
C PRO A 209 -4.07 -1.91 -1.61
N GLY A 210 -3.23 -2.10 -0.60
CA GLY A 210 -2.44 -3.31 -0.44
C GLY A 210 -3.32 -4.56 -0.28
N LEU A 211 -4.33 -4.49 0.59
CA LEU A 211 -5.27 -5.60 0.79
C LEU A 211 -6.05 -5.93 -0.48
N VAL A 212 -6.46 -4.92 -1.26
CA VAL A 212 -7.12 -5.13 -2.56
C VAL A 212 -6.18 -5.86 -3.54
N ARG A 213 -4.91 -5.47 -3.61
CA ARG A 213 -3.92 -6.14 -4.49
C ARG A 213 -3.66 -7.58 -4.08
N LEU A 214 -3.53 -7.85 -2.78
CA LEU A 214 -3.43 -9.20 -2.24
C LEU A 214 -4.69 -10.02 -2.57
N GLY A 215 -5.88 -9.46 -2.34
CA GLY A 215 -7.15 -10.11 -2.64
C GLY A 215 -7.30 -10.48 -4.13
N LEU A 216 -6.89 -9.61 -5.04
CA LEU A 216 -6.88 -9.91 -6.47
C LEU A 216 -5.92 -11.04 -6.84
N SER A 217 -4.75 -11.10 -6.23
CA SER A 217 -3.82 -12.22 -6.40
C SER A 217 -4.44 -13.54 -5.96
N TRP A 218 -5.18 -13.54 -4.86
CA TRP A 218 -5.90 -14.72 -4.38
C TRP A 218 -7.09 -15.06 -5.28
N ARG A 219 -7.84 -14.07 -5.74
CA ARG A 219 -8.94 -14.28 -6.69
C ARG A 219 -8.46 -14.96 -7.97
N GLY A 220 -7.28 -14.63 -8.46
CA GLY A 220 -6.65 -15.30 -9.60
C GLY A 220 -6.28 -16.76 -9.36
N LYS A 221 -6.08 -17.17 -8.09
CA LYS A 221 -5.75 -18.55 -7.70
C LYS A 221 -6.99 -19.37 -7.34
N HIS A 222 -8.08 -18.76 -6.89
CA HIS A 222 -9.27 -19.40 -6.36
C HIS A 222 -10.54 -18.76 -6.93
N GLU A 223 -11.28 -19.50 -7.75
CA GLU A 223 -12.53 -19.03 -8.37
C GLU A 223 -13.72 -18.98 -7.40
N GLY A 224 -13.74 -19.89 -6.42
CA GLY A 224 -14.84 -20.04 -5.47
C GLY A 224 -14.86 -18.97 -4.38
N PRO A 225 -15.90 -18.92 -3.56
CA PRO A 225 -15.97 -18.00 -2.43
C PRO A 225 -14.92 -18.34 -1.38
N TRP A 226 -14.37 -17.31 -0.72
CA TRP A 226 -13.33 -17.42 0.28
C TRP A 226 -13.53 -16.45 1.45
N GLU A 227 -12.81 -16.67 2.54
CA GLU A 227 -12.84 -15.82 3.73
C GLU A 227 -11.50 -15.09 3.94
N VAL A 228 -11.58 -13.93 4.56
CA VAL A 228 -10.42 -13.17 5.03
C VAL A 228 -10.43 -13.09 6.56
N ILE A 229 -9.31 -13.43 7.17
CA ILE A 229 -9.07 -13.24 8.60
C ILE A 229 -7.87 -12.32 8.75
N HIS A 230 -8.14 -11.11 9.18
CA HIS A 230 -7.13 -10.06 9.37
C HIS A 230 -6.79 -9.93 10.85
N ASP A 231 -5.52 -9.67 11.19
CA ASP A 231 -5.20 -9.28 12.57
C ASP A 231 -6.00 -8.03 12.99
N ARG A 232 -6.14 -7.81 14.28
CA ARG A 232 -6.93 -6.69 14.79
C ARG A 232 -6.34 -5.36 14.31
N SER A 233 -7.03 -4.72 13.38
CA SER A 233 -6.68 -3.39 12.85
C SER A 233 -7.85 -2.45 12.96
N SER A 234 -7.71 -1.41 13.80
CA SER A 234 -8.76 -0.40 13.98
C SER A 234 -8.97 0.45 12.71
N ASN A 235 -7.94 0.60 11.89
CA ASN A 235 -8.03 1.38 10.66
C ASN A 235 -8.71 0.59 9.55
N MET A 236 -8.38 -0.69 9.38
CA MET A 236 -9.11 -1.56 8.45
C MET A 236 -10.59 -1.67 8.82
N ALA A 237 -10.91 -1.71 10.13
CA ALA A 237 -12.30 -1.70 10.58
C ALA A 237 -13.06 -0.44 10.15
N LYS A 238 -12.43 0.74 10.14
CA LYS A 238 -13.04 1.98 9.64
C LYS A 238 -13.27 1.99 8.13
N GLN A 239 -12.45 1.30 7.37
CA GLN A 239 -12.52 1.19 5.91
C GLN A 239 -13.25 -0.07 5.44
N LYS A 240 -13.79 -0.88 6.35
CA LYS A 240 -14.47 -2.14 6.02
C LYS A 240 -15.58 -1.96 4.98
N TRP A 241 -16.33 -0.85 5.03
CA TRP A 241 -17.37 -0.56 4.07
C TRP A 241 -16.85 -0.46 2.63
N LEU A 242 -15.65 0.13 2.44
CA LEU A 242 -15.02 0.25 1.12
C LEU A 242 -14.42 -1.11 0.69
N TRP A 243 -13.79 -1.82 1.62
CA TRP A 243 -13.36 -3.20 1.38
C TRP A 243 -14.52 -4.09 0.92
N ASP A 244 -15.69 -4.00 1.58
CA ASP A 244 -16.88 -4.79 1.24
C ASP A 244 -17.40 -4.45 -0.18
N MET A 245 -17.16 -3.25 -0.70
CA MET A 245 -17.50 -2.91 -2.09
C MET A 245 -16.60 -3.64 -3.10
N PHE A 246 -15.31 -3.78 -2.80
CA PHE A 246 -14.38 -4.51 -3.66
C PHE A 246 -14.52 -6.04 -3.56
N SER A 247 -15.04 -6.53 -2.46
CA SER A 247 -14.92 -7.95 -2.10
C SER A 247 -16.24 -8.72 -2.08
N SER A 248 -17.38 -8.07 -1.85
CA SER A 248 -18.67 -8.72 -1.59
C SER A 248 -19.18 -9.57 -2.77
N ALA A 249 -19.53 -10.81 -2.47
CA ALA A 249 -20.13 -11.74 -3.43
C ALA A 249 -21.54 -11.32 -3.94
N ASP A 250 -22.19 -10.35 -3.28
CA ASP A 250 -23.54 -9.89 -3.62
C ASP A 250 -23.56 -8.88 -4.79
N ILE A 251 -22.41 -8.58 -5.38
CA ILE A 251 -22.27 -7.61 -6.46
C ILE A 251 -21.96 -8.35 -7.76
N GLU A 252 -22.62 -7.96 -8.85
CA GLU A 252 -22.37 -8.49 -10.20
C GLU A 252 -20.88 -8.36 -10.58
N PRO A 253 -20.22 -9.45 -11.01
CA PRO A 253 -18.82 -9.40 -11.38
C PRO A 253 -18.55 -8.51 -12.61
N ALA A 254 -17.49 -7.73 -12.52
CA ALA A 254 -16.93 -6.99 -13.66
C ALA A 254 -15.46 -7.36 -13.84
N GLN A 255 -15.04 -7.51 -15.10
CA GLN A 255 -13.67 -7.84 -15.46
C GLN A 255 -12.97 -6.60 -16.02
N PHE A 256 -11.75 -6.39 -15.59
CA PHE A 256 -10.89 -5.30 -16.03
C PHE A 256 -9.57 -5.90 -16.53
N ASP A 257 -9.30 -5.73 -17.82
CA ASP A 257 -8.07 -6.21 -18.41
C ASP A 257 -6.89 -5.32 -18.02
N GLY A 258 -5.80 -5.93 -17.62
CA GLY A 258 -4.57 -5.27 -17.23
C GLY A 258 -3.35 -6.05 -17.72
N PRO A 259 -2.15 -5.50 -17.60
CA PRO A 259 -0.92 -6.09 -18.15
C PRO A 259 -0.51 -7.39 -17.46
N HIS A 260 -0.95 -7.59 -16.21
CA HIS A 260 -0.72 -8.81 -15.45
C HIS A 260 -1.89 -9.80 -15.52
N GLY A 261 -2.77 -9.64 -16.51
CA GLY A 261 -3.98 -10.44 -16.68
C GLY A 261 -5.25 -9.70 -16.25
N ALA A 262 -6.39 -10.36 -16.43
CA ALA A 262 -7.68 -9.80 -16.06
C ALA A 262 -7.86 -9.77 -14.53
N SER A 263 -8.34 -8.65 -14.03
CA SER A 263 -8.78 -8.49 -12.65
C SER A 263 -10.29 -8.56 -12.58
N ILE A 264 -10.83 -9.40 -11.70
CA ILE A 264 -12.27 -9.60 -11.55
C ILE A 264 -12.70 -9.01 -10.20
N PHE A 265 -13.61 -8.07 -10.24
CA PHE A 265 -14.29 -7.52 -9.07
C PHE A 265 -15.78 -7.87 -9.09
N PRO A 266 -16.40 -8.07 -7.94
CA PRO A 266 -15.78 -8.18 -6.61
C PRO A 266 -14.96 -9.46 -6.47
N MET A 267 -14.10 -9.47 -5.45
CA MET A 267 -13.19 -10.60 -5.22
C MET A 267 -13.86 -11.87 -4.67
N ASN A 268 -15.18 -11.89 -4.53
CA ASN A 268 -15.97 -13.02 -4.04
C ASN A 268 -15.60 -13.46 -2.61
N VAL A 269 -15.36 -12.48 -1.73
CA VAL A 269 -15.17 -12.69 -0.30
C VAL A 269 -16.53 -12.74 0.38
N ILE A 270 -16.85 -13.84 1.03
CA ILE A 270 -18.13 -14.01 1.72
C ILE A 270 -18.10 -13.55 3.17
N ASN A 271 -16.92 -13.48 3.76
CA ASN A 271 -16.75 -13.03 5.13
C ASN A 271 -15.37 -12.42 5.36
N THR A 272 -15.32 -11.32 6.09
CA THR A 272 -14.09 -10.71 6.58
C THR A 272 -14.21 -10.46 8.06
N ARG A 273 -13.37 -11.11 8.85
CA ARG A 273 -13.33 -10.93 10.31
C ARG A 273 -11.95 -10.50 10.80
N PHE A 274 -11.96 -9.83 11.93
CA PHE A 274 -10.75 -9.48 12.66
C PHE A 274 -10.53 -10.47 13.80
N ALA A 275 -9.33 -11.01 13.93
CA ALA A 275 -9.00 -12.01 14.93
C ALA A 275 -7.76 -11.61 15.74
N ASP A 276 -7.52 -12.32 16.80
CA ASP A 276 -6.33 -12.19 17.64
C ASP A 276 -5.28 -13.21 17.18
N SER A 277 -4.07 -12.79 16.94
CA SER A 277 -2.94 -13.64 16.55
C SER A 277 -2.65 -14.77 17.56
N MET A 278 -3.05 -14.62 18.82
CA MET A 278 -2.96 -15.69 19.81
C MET A 278 -3.95 -16.83 19.54
N ALA A 279 -5.11 -16.52 18.97
CA ALA A 279 -6.13 -17.50 18.61
C ALA A 279 -5.90 -18.13 17.23
N GLU A 280 -5.34 -17.34 16.31
CA GLU A 280 -5.12 -17.71 14.90
C GLU A 280 -3.61 -17.69 14.59
N LYS A 281 -2.95 -18.83 14.75
CA LYS A 281 -1.51 -18.96 14.55
C LYS A 281 -1.05 -18.62 13.12
N GLN A 282 -1.92 -18.72 12.13
CA GLN A 282 -1.66 -18.31 10.75
C GLN A 282 -1.34 -16.82 10.65
N ILE A 283 -1.97 -15.99 11.48
CA ILE A 283 -1.66 -14.56 11.59
C ILE A 283 -0.23 -14.36 12.09
N GLN A 284 0.24 -15.18 13.04
CA GLN A 284 1.63 -15.11 13.50
C GLN A 284 2.63 -15.41 12.37
N LEU A 285 2.31 -16.35 11.47
CA LEU A 285 3.14 -16.58 10.28
C LEU A 285 3.14 -15.37 9.34
N CYS A 286 1.99 -14.68 9.18
CA CYS A 286 1.92 -13.42 8.43
C CYS A 286 2.82 -12.34 9.06
N ASP A 287 2.78 -12.15 10.40
CA ASP A 287 3.68 -11.20 11.11
C ASP A 287 5.16 -11.51 10.84
N LEU A 288 5.55 -12.78 10.93
CA LEU A 288 6.93 -13.20 10.67
C LEU A 288 7.35 -12.91 9.22
N ILE A 289 6.49 -13.21 8.25
CA ILE A 289 6.76 -12.99 6.83
C ILE A 289 6.79 -11.50 6.50
N ALA A 290 5.80 -10.73 6.98
CA ALA A 290 5.76 -9.27 6.79
C ALA A 290 6.99 -8.60 7.40
N GLY A 291 7.36 -8.99 8.64
CA GLY A 291 8.52 -8.47 9.32
C GLY A 291 9.85 -8.82 8.63
N ALA A 292 9.98 -10.04 8.13
CA ALA A 292 11.14 -10.48 7.36
C ALA A 292 11.25 -9.72 6.02
N THR A 293 10.13 -9.55 5.30
CA THR A 293 10.08 -8.76 4.06
C THR A 293 10.46 -7.31 4.34
N SER A 294 9.94 -6.69 5.40
CA SER A 294 10.34 -5.34 5.80
C SER A 294 11.82 -5.25 6.15
N ALA A 295 12.38 -6.27 6.83
CA ALA A 295 13.80 -6.32 7.18
C ALA A 295 14.68 -6.42 5.93
N SER A 296 14.32 -7.26 4.95
CA SER A 296 15.07 -7.42 3.69
C SER A 296 15.11 -6.14 2.85
N LEU A 297 14.14 -5.24 3.02
CA LEU A 297 14.06 -3.98 2.29
C LEU A 297 14.72 -2.78 3.03
N ARG A 298 14.96 -2.91 4.34
CA ARG A 298 15.51 -1.83 5.17
C ARG A 298 16.96 -2.02 5.57
N LEU A 299 17.38 -3.26 5.75
CA LEU A 299 18.74 -3.56 6.17
C LEU A 299 19.70 -3.31 5.00
N PRO A 300 20.93 -2.84 5.28
CA PRO A 300 21.94 -2.66 4.23
C PRO A 300 22.36 -4.00 3.63
N GLU A 301 22.78 -3.98 2.36
CA GLU A 301 23.22 -5.19 1.63
C GLU A 301 24.36 -5.97 2.33
N GLY A 302 25.17 -5.32 3.16
CA GLY A 302 26.21 -5.97 3.97
C GLY A 302 25.72 -6.62 5.26
N ASP A 303 24.43 -6.52 5.61
CA ASP A 303 23.88 -7.19 6.79
C ASP A 303 23.69 -8.68 6.53
N GLU A 304 24.18 -9.54 7.44
CA GLU A 304 24.09 -10.99 7.30
C GLU A 304 22.65 -11.50 7.24
N TYR A 305 21.73 -10.90 8.00
CA TYR A 305 20.33 -11.30 8.00
C TYR A 305 19.64 -10.90 6.69
N HIS A 306 19.96 -9.72 6.16
CA HIS A 306 19.51 -9.29 4.82
C HIS A 306 19.94 -10.30 3.76
N ALA A 307 21.23 -10.66 3.70
CA ALA A 307 21.77 -11.61 2.72
C ALA A 307 21.05 -12.97 2.79
N LYS A 308 20.85 -13.50 4.00
CA LYS A 308 20.16 -14.79 4.20
C LYS A 308 18.69 -14.75 3.77
N LEU A 309 17.97 -13.65 3.99
CA LEU A 309 16.58 -13.47 3.54
C LEU A 309 16.54 -13.40 2.01
N PHE A 310 17.49 -12.69 1.40
CA PHE A 310 17.59 -12.58 -0.04
C PHE A 310 17.91 -13.92 -0.70
N ASP A 311 18.89 -14.66 -0.16
CA ASP A 311 19.24 -16.03 -0.60
C ASP A 311 18.08 -17.02 -0.40
N ALA A 312 17.23 -16.79 0.59
CA ALA A 312 16.00 -17.55 0.79
C ALA A 312 14.90 -17.22 -0.25
N GLY A 313 15.12 -16.23 -1.12
CA GLY A 313 14.19 -15.87 -2.19
C GLY A 313 13.01 -15.00 -1.74
N ILE A 314 13.11 -14.26 -0.64
CA ILE A 314 12.02 -13.48 -0.07
C ILE A 314 11.38 -12.51 -1.07
N GLN A 315 12.15 -11.98 -2.02
CA GLN A 315 11.67 -11.11 -3.10
C GLN A 315 10.61 -11.78 -3.99
N ASN A 316 10.61 -13.12 -4.09
CA ASN A 316 9.64 -13.86 -4.90
C ASN A 316 8.23 -13.92 -4.26
N LEU A 317 8.11 -13.53 -2.99
CA LEU A 317 6.84 -13.42 -2.29
C LEU A 317 6.15 -12.07 -2.54
N ILE A 318 6.89 -11.07 -3.04
CA ILE A 318 6.36 -9.72 -3.32
C ILE A 318 5.62 -9.77 -4.65
N ILE A 319 4.30 -9.65 -4.59
CA ILE A 319 3.45 -9.72 -5.79
C ILE A 319 3.25 -8.37 -6.47
N ASP A 320 3.38 -7.30 -5.70
CA ASP A 320 3.20 -5.93 -6.19
C ASP A 320 3.71 -4.91 -5.15
N SER A 321 3.93 -3.66 -5.56
CA SER A 321 4.49 -2.64 -4.68
C SER A 321 4.11 -1.21 -5.06
N ILE A 322 4.10 -0.32 -4.05
CA ILE A 322 4.26 1.13 -4.25
C ILE A 322 5.74 1.46 -3.98
N TRP A 323 6.55 1.43 -5.03
CA TRP A 323 7.99 1.60 -4.95
C TRP A 323 8.51 2.53 -6.05
N PRO A 324 9.43 3.47 -5.74
CA PRO A 324 9.98 4.35 -6.76
C PRO A 324 10.82 3.55 -7.76
N THR A 325 10.63 3.85 -9.04
CA THR A 325 11.47 3.32 -10.12
C THR A 325 12.12 4.48 -10.89
N PRO A 326 13.26 4.24 -11.54
CA PRO A 326 13.89 5.27 -12.38
C PRO A 326 13.12 5.52 -13.68
N ASP A 327 12.11 4.72 -13.98
CA ASP A 327 11.33 4.88 -15.19
C ASP A 327 10.34 6.03 -15.06
N VAL A 328 10.44 6.98 -15.97
CA VAL A 328 9.56 8.16 -16.09
C VAL A 328 8.85 8.20 -17.45
N SER A 329 8.95 7.13 -18.25
CA SER A 329 8.25 7.01 -19.50
C SER A 329 6.80 6.60 -19.28
N PRO A 330 5.80 7.44 -19.59
CA PRO A 330 4.40 7.07 -19.47
C PRO A 330 4.05 5.85 -20.33
N GLU A 331 4.64 5.72 -21.52
CA GLU A 331 4.38 4.62 -22.45
C GLU A 331 4.80 3.27 -21.87
N GLU A 332 5.96 3.20 -21.20
CA GLU A 332 6.42 1.96 -20.56
C GLU A 332 5.63 1.63 -19.29
N LEU A 333 5.35 2.64 -18.48
CA LEU A 333 4.58 2.48 -17.23
C LEU A 333 3.10 2.19 -17.52
N GLY A 334 2.54 2.75 -18.59
CA GLY A 334 1.17 2.49 -19.02
C GLY A 334 0.92 1.05 -19.47
N LYS A 335 1.95 0.37 -19.99
CA LYS A 335 1.88 -1.06 -20.28
C LYS A 335 1.67 -1.91 -19.03
N ALA A 336 2.07 -1.40 -17.89
CA ALA A 336 1.93 -2.06 -16.58
C ALA A 336 0.69 -1.60 -15.77
N GLY A 337 -0.12 -0.67 -16.29
CA GLY A 337 -1.23 -0.06 -15.58
C GLY A 337 -2.61 -0.67 -15.91
N TRP A 338 -3.55 -0.47 -14.98
CA TRP A 338 -4.97 -0.66 -15.21
C TRP A 338 -5.55 0.62 -15.81
N ASP A 339 -6.68 0.48 -16.52
CA ASP A 339 -7.57 1.63 -16.70
C ASP A 339 -8.32 1.91 -15.38
N GLY A 340 -7.68 2.65 -14.51
CA GLY A 340 -8.20 2.98 -13.17
C GLY A 340 -9.56 3.70 -13.22
N ASN A 341 -9.83 4.45 -14.29
CA ASN A 341 -11.12 5.13 -14.46
C ASN A 341 -12.28 4.14 -14.57
N LYS A 342 -12.12 3.03 -15.28
CA LYS A 342 -13.15 1.99 -15.38
C LYS A 342 -13.46 1.37 -14.01
N VAL A 343 -12.45 1.17 -13.18
CA VAL A 343 -12.64 0.66 -11.82
C VAL A 343 -13.38 1.69 -10.96
N LEU A 344 -13.04 2.98 -11.07
CA LEU A 344 -13.72 4.06 -10.35
C LEU A 344 -15.16 4.26 -10.81
N GLU A 345 -15.43 4.15 -12.12
CA GLU A 345 -16.78 4.18 -12.68
C GLU A 345 -17.62 3.03 -12.13
N TRP A 346 -17.09 1.81 -12.18
CA TRP A 346 -17.74 0.63 -11.60
C TRP A 346 -18.01 0.79 -10.10
N LEU A 347 -17.05 1.27 -9.31
CA LEU A 347 -17.24 1.54 -7.88
C LEU A 347 -18.35 2.57 -7.63
N SER A 348 -18.41 3.60 -8.47
CA SER A 348 -19.44 4.64 -8.36
C SER A 348 -20.83 4.09 -8.65
N GLU A 349 -20.97 3.20 -9.65
CA GLU A 349 -22.21 2.50 -9.95
C GLU A 349 -22.62 1.55 -8.81
N VAL A 350 -21.69 0.79 -8.25
CA VAL A 350 -21.92 -0.10 -7.09
C VAL A 350 -22.40 0.71 -5.89
N ALA A 351 -21.73 1.83 -5.59
CA ALA A 351 -22.13 2.72 -4.50
C ALA A 351 -23.52 3.32 -4.69
N ALA A 352 -23.88 3.70 -5.92
CA ALA A 352 -25.19 4.22 -6.25
C ALA A 352 -26.28 3.15 -6.07
N LYS A 353 -26.04 1.92 -6.54
CA LYS A 353 -26.99 0.80 -6.38
C LYS A 353 -27.21 0.43 -4.89
N LYS A 354 -26.17 0.46 -4.06
CA LYS A 354 -26.30 0.19 -2.61
C LYS A 354 -27.02 1.31 -1.83
N LYS A 355 -27.03 2.55 -2.34
CA LYS A 355 -27.76 3.68 -1.74
C LYS A 355 -29.22 3.78 -2.20
N ALA A 356 -29.59 3.13 -3.30
CA ALA A 356 -30.97 3.09 -3.75
C ALA A 356 -31.81 2.28 -2.73
N PRO A 357 -32.92 2.82 -2.19
CA PRO A 357 -33.81 2.03 -1.34
C PRO A 357 -34.30 0.82 -2.14
N VAL A 358 -34.23 -0.37 -1.53
CA VAL A 358 -34.86 -1.56 -2.08
C VAL A 358 -36.34 -1.23 -2.27
N GLN A 359 -36.75 -1.03 -3.51
CA GLN A 359 -38.17 -0.93 -3.85
C GLN A 359 -38.75 -2.34 -3.61
N GLY A 360 -39.34 -2.53 -2.42
CA GLY A 360 -40.09 -3.70 -2.03
C GLY A 360 -41.46 -3.73 -2.64
#